data_bf8032da1727418e3aa71bce1c996609
#
_entry.id   bf8032da1727418e3aa71bce1c996609
#
_cell.length_a   1.000
_cell.length_b   1.000
_cell.length_c   1.000
_cell.angle_alpha   90.00
_cell.angle_beta   90.00
_cell.angle_gamma   90.00
#
_symmetry.space_group_name_H-M   'P 1'
#
loop_
_entity.id
_entity.type
_entity.pdbx_description
1 polymer ?
#
loop_
_entity_poly.entity_id
_entity_poly.type
_entity_poly.pdbx_seq_one_letter_code
_entity_poly.pdbx_strand_id
1 'polypeptide(L)'
;YCSSLIGISIVNFVLLTSLSTSINPLYFFTIVLQDRTKSYLTDYINEFRTAYKQTCEHYPFETVAICILPDHIHLLMQLPENDDNYAIRIAYLKTQFTRQLPKECRQFNKNRQKYRESGIWQRRFWEHLIRDDKDLANHLDYIYYNPVKHGYVETVKDWPFSSFHRDVKAEIYPEDWGGNPDLKIKGDI
;
A
#
# COMPACT_ATOMS: atom_id res chain seq x y z
N TYR A 1 -32.21 -12.76 15.05
CA TYR A 1 -32.42 -11.62 14.16
C TYR A 1 -31.43 -10.53 14.52
N CYS A 2 -30.25 -10.64 14.16
CA CYS A 2 -29.23 -9.60 14.01
C CYS A 2 -27.88 -10.30 14.02
N SER A 3 -27.36 -10.73 12.91
CA SER A 3 -26.01 -11.28 12.86
C SER A 3 -25.55 -11.32 11.42
N SER A 4 -25.12 -10.18 10.92
CA SER A 4 -24.28 -10.10 9.73
C SER A 4 -23.46 -8.81 9.81
N LEU A 5 -22.63 -8.74 10.83
CA LEU A 5 -21.57 -7.74 10.94
C LEU A 5 -20.29 -8.48 11.32
N ILE A 6 -19.27 -8.26 10.50
CA ILE A 6 -17.87 -8.57 10.77
C ILE A 6 -17.42 -9.96 10.32
N GLY A 7 -16.92 -10.04 9.08
CA GLY A 7 -16.17 -11.17 8.55
C GLY A 7 -14.73 -11.32 9.06
N ILE A 8 -14.40 -10.79 10.22
CA ILE A 8 -13.11 -11.00 10.89
C ILE A 8 -13.33 -12.06 11.98
N SER A 9 -12.66 -13.22 11.84
CA SER A 9 -12.68 -14.26 12.88
C SER A 9 -12.10 -13.72 14.18
N ILE A 10 -12.67 -14.13 15.33
CA ILE A 10 -12.24 -13.68 16.67
C ILE A 10 -10.74 -13.95 16.95
N VAL A 11 -10.19 -15.02 16.38
CA VAL A 11 -8.76 -15.36 16.48
C VAL A 11 -7.88 -14.33 15.74
N ASN A 12 -8.39 -13.74 14.69
CA ASN A 12 -7.69 -12.76 13.87
C ASN A 12 -7.78 -11.34 14.44
N PHE A 13 -8.84 -11.06 15.20
CA PHE A 13 -8.98 -9.83 15.96
C PHE A 13 -7.85 -9.66 17.00
N VAL A 14 -7.38 -10.75 17.64
CA VAL A 14 -6.27 -10.71 18.59
C VAL A 14 -4.94 -10.35 17.93
N LEU A 15 -4.69 -10.79 16.71
CA LEU A 15 -3.49 -10.41 15.95
C LEU A 15 -3.55 -8.92 15.51
N LEU A 16 -4.72 -8.45 15.07
CA LEU A 16 -4.92 -7.04 14.70
C LEU A 16 -4.87 -6.11 15.93
N THR A 17 -5.44 -6.51 17.07
CA THR A 17 -5.38 -5.73 18.32
C THR A 17 -3.96 -5.62 18.88
N SER A 18 -3.09 -6.59 18.61
CA SER A 18 -1.67 -6.50 18.98
C SER A 18 -0.92 -5.45 18.17
N LEU A 19 -1.35 -5.15 16.94
CA LEU A 19 -0.77 -4.13 16.08
C LEU A 19 -1.18 -2.71 16.50
N SER A 20 -2.45 -2.51 16.86
CA SER A 20 -2.96 -1.18 17.28
C SER A 20 -2.54 -0.80 18.70
N THR A 21 -2.25 -1.77 19.58
CA THR A 21 -1.72 -1.54 20.92
C THR A 21 -0.18 -1.49 20.96
N SER A 22 0.49 -1.72 19.82
CA SER A 22 1.93 -1.60 19.74
C SER A 22 2.35 -0.13 19.91
N ILE A 23 3.44 0.09 20.63
CA ILE A 23 4.05 1.43 20.80
C ILE A 23 4.57 1.97 19.47
N ASN A 24 4.68 1.12 18.45
CA ASN A 24 5.24 1.43 17.16
C ASN A 24 4.23 2.12 16.25
N PRO A 25 4.56 3.26 15.65
CA PRO A 25 3.63 3.99 14.79
C PRO A 25 3.31 3.22 13.51
N LEU A 26 2.02 3.12 13.20
CA LEU A 26 1.48 2.48 12.01
C LEU A 26 0.87 3.53 11.09
N TYR A 27 1.37 3.61 9.87
CA TYR A 27 0.94 4.60 8.89
C TYR A 27 0.35 3.95 7.64
N PHE A 28 -0.72 4.53 7.14
CA PHE A 28 -1.23 4.28 5.79
C PHE A 28 -0.67 5.31 4.82
N PHE A 29 -0.29 4.85 3.62
CA PHE A 29 0.22 5.69 2.54
C PHE A 29 -0.51 5.43 1.23
N THR A 30 -0.72 6.53 0.46
CA THR A 30 -1.04 6.47 -0.96
C THR A 30 0.11 7.12 -1.74
N ILE A 31 0.80 6.33 -2.56
CA ILE A 31 1.99 6.73 -3.32
C ILE A 31 1.68 6.62 -4.81
N VAL A 32 1.73 7.72 -5.56
CA VAL A 32 1.14 7.83 -6.90
C VAL A 32 2.21 8.15 -7.94
N LEU A 33 2.07 7.55 -9.14
CA LEU A 33 2.83 7.97 -10.32
C LEU A 33 2.42 9.37 -10.77
N GLN A 34 3.36 10.10 -11.37
CA GLN A 34 3.11 11.44 -11.90
C GLN A 34 2.14 11.40 -13.08
N ASP A 35 2.29 10.43 -13.97
CA ASP A 35 1.39 10.17 -15.09
C ASP A 35 0.54 8.95 -14.75
N ARG A 36 -0.71 9.19 -14.38
CA ARG A 36 -1.67 8.16 -13.97
C ARG A 36 -2.20 7.30 -15.12
N THR A 37 -1.85 7.64 -16.35
CA THR A 37 -2.19 6.82 -17.53
C THR A 37 -1.21 5.67 -17.73
N LYS A 38 -0.11 5.63 -16.96
CA LYS A 38 0.92 4.61 -17.04
C LYS A 38 0.66 3.48 -16.05
N SER A 39 0.99 2.26 -16.48
CA SER A 39 0.88 1.04 -15.67
C SER A 39 2.25 0.58 -15.16
N TYR A 40 3.18 1.51 -14.92
CA TYR A 40 4.57 1.15 -14.62
C TYR A 40 4.73 0.25 -13.39
N LEU A 41 3.85 0.36 -12.40
CA LEU A 41 3.96 -0.43 -11.17
C LEU A 41 3.62 -1.91 -11.40
N THR A 42 2.72 -2.20 -12.33
CA THR A 42 2.35 -3.57 -12.71
C THR A 42 3.17 -4.10 -13.88
N ASP A 43 3.47 -3.26 -14.88
CA ASP A 43 4.30 -3.64 -16.02
C ASP A 43 5.74 -4.01 -15.61
N TYR A 44 6.26 -3.31 -14.58
CA TYR A 44 7.60 -3.51 -14.01
C TYR A 44 7.52 -4.02 -12.56
N ILE A 45 6.63 -4.99 -12.31
CA ILE A 45 6.37 -5.48 -10.94
C ILE A 45 7.59 -6.16 -10.31
N ASN A 46 8.46 -6.80 -11.09
CA ASN A 46 9.66 -7.44 -10.57
C ASN A 46 10.72 -6.41 -10.15
N GLU A 47 10.84 -5.33 -10.90
CA GLU A 47 11.67 -4.17 -10.57
C GLU A 47 11.14 -3.49 -9.30
N PHE A 48 9.82 -3.37 -9.18
CA PHE A 48 9.21 -2.85 -7.97
C PHE A 48 9.49 -3.75 -6.75
N ARG A 49 9.29 -5.06 -6.87
CA ARG A 49 9.59 -6.02 -5.79
C ARG A 49 11.05 -5.96 -5.36
N THR A 50 11.98 -5.82 -6.31
CA THR A 50 13.40 -5.68 -6.03
C THR A 50 13.68 -4.37 -5.28
N ALA A 51 13.14 -3.25 -5.74
CA ALA A 51 13.26 -1.95 -5.07
C ALA A 51 12.65 -1.95 -3.66
N TYR A 52 11.51 -2.61 -3.50
CA TYR A 52 10.83 -2.75 -2.21
C TYR A 52 11.67 -3.56 -1.22
N LYS A 53 12.19 -4.72 -1.66
CA LYS A 53 13.10 -5.55 -0.85
C LYS A 53 14.32 -4.77 -0.41
N GLN A 54 15.00 -4.08 -1.33
CA GLN A 54 16.16 -3.22 -1.01
C GLN A 54 15.81 -2.13 0.01
N THR A 55 14.58 -1.60 -0.07
CA THR A 55 14.11 -0.58 0.88
C THR A 55 13.95 -1.18 2.28
N CYS A 56 13.32 -2.36 2.40
CA CYS A 56 13.16 -3.04 3.68
C CYS A 56 14.51 -3.44 4.32
N GLU A 57 15.48 -3.83 3.49
CA GLU A 57 16.82 -4.20 3.95
C GLU A 57 17.63 -2.99 4.44
N HIS A 58 17.49 -1.84 3.75
CA HIS A 58 18.26 -0.64 4.06
C HIS A 58 17.63 0.24 5.15
N TYR A 59 16.31 0.33 5.14
CA TYR A 59 15.49 1.06 6.11
C TYR A 59 14.38 0.15 6.64
N PRO A 60 14.64 -0.67 7.66
CA PRO A 60 13.68 -1.67 8.13
C PRO A 60 12.33 -1.09 8.52
N PHE A 61 11.28 -1.81 8.15
CA PHE A 61 9.89 -1.59 8.56
C PHE A 61 9.09 -2.87 8.33
N GLU A 62 7.92 -2.95 8.97
CA GLU A 62 7.00 -4.06 8.75
C GLU A 62 5.89 -3.66 7.75
N THR A 63 5.63 -4.55 6.79
CA THR A 63 4.51 -4.40 5.85
C THR A 63 3.28 -5.09 6.41
N VAL A 64 2.38 -4.31 6.99
CA VAL A 64 1.11 -4.83 7.50
C VAL A 64 0.18 -5.18 6.33
N ALA A 65 0.00 -4.27 5.38
CA ALA A 65 -0.73 -4.54 4.14
C ALA A 65 -0.19 -3.72 2.97
N ILE A 66 -0.29 -4.27 1.76
CA ILE A 66 0.06 -3.57 0.53
C ILE A 66 -0.85 -4.01 -0.61
N CYS A 67 -1.25 -3.05 -1.43
CA CYS A 67 -1.85 -3.29 -2.75
C CYS A 67 -1.17 -2.39 -3.78
N ILE A 68 -0.67 -3.01 -4.85
CA ILE A 68 0.02 -2.34 -5.94
C ILE A 68 -0.93 -2.29 -7.12
N LEU A 69 -1.35 -1.09 -7.50
CA LEU A 69 -2.17 -0.83 -8.68
C LEU A 69 -1.31 -0.28 -9.82
N PRO A 70 -1.81 -0.20 -11.06
CA PRO A 70 -0.98 0.21 -12.19
C PRO A 70 -0.24 1.54 -12.01
N ASP A 71 -0.91 2.53 -11.39
CA ASP A 71 -0.45 3.92 -11.27
C ASP A 71 -0.23 4.39 -9.83
N HIS A 72 -0.57 3.57 -8.82
CA HIS A 72 -0.41 3.93 -7.41
C HIS A 72 -0.28 2.72 -6.48
N ILE A 73 0.12 2.98 -5.24
CA ILE A 73 0.31 1.98 -4.20
C ILE A 73 -0.41 2.43 -2.95
N HIS A 74 -1.15 1.51 -2.34
CA HIS A 74 -1.61 1.64 -0.97
C HIS A 74 -0.76 0.75 -0.06
N LEU A 75 -0.26 1.30 1.03
CA LEU A 75 0.67 0.64 1.93
C LEU A 75 0.33 0.96 3.38
N LEU A 76 0.15 -0.06 4.20
CA LEU A 76 0.21 0.01 5.67
C LEU A 76 1.59 -0.41 6.13
N MET A 77 2.32 0.54 6.70
CA MET A 77 3.71 0.40 7.15
C MET A 77 3.79 0.65 8.65
N GLN A 78 4.29 -0.35 9.39
CA GLN A 78 4.64 -0.18 10.80
C GLN A 78 6.13 0.12 10.91
N LEU A 79 6.44 1.22 11.59
CA LEU A 79 7.83 1.64 11.80
C LEU A 79 8.42 0.96 13.05
N PRO A 80 9.76 0.84 13.12
CA PRO A 80 10.43 0.41 14.34
C PRO A 80 10.14 1.36 15.51
N GLU A 81 10.35 0.86 16.72
CA GLU A 81 10.24 1.67 17.93
C GLU A 81 11.16 2.89 17.87
N ASN A 82 10.63 4.05 18.30
CA ASN A 82 11.36 5.33 18.30
C ASN A 82 11.83 5.82 16.91
N ASP A 83 11.23 5.33 15.84
CA ASP A 83 11.50 5.79 14.47
C ASP A 83 10.19 6.29 13.83
N ASP A 84 10.15 7.54 13.45
CA ASP A 84 9.02 8.17 12.76
C ASP A 84 9.37 8.60 11.31
N ASN A 85 10.57 8.27 10.83
CA ASN A 85 11.07 8.70 9.53
C ASN A 85 10.57 7.82 8.37
N TYR A 86 9.27 7.78 8.15
CA TYR A 86 8.68 7.14 6.97
C TYR A 86 9.10 7.80 5.65
N ALA A 87 9.39 9.11 5.69
CA ALA A 87 9.69 9.87 4.48
C ALA A 87 10.94 9.36 3.76
N ILE A 88 11.98 8.97 4.52
CA ILE A 88 13.22 8.42 3.94
C ILE A 88 12.96 7.08 3.25
N ARG A 89 12.10 6.23 3.82
CA ARG A 89 11.71 4.93 3.27
C ARG A 89 11.00 5.08 1.93
N ILE A 90 10.01 5.97 1.89
CA ILE A 90 9.25 6.25 0.66
C ILE A 90 10.15 6.91 -0.40
N ALA A 91 11.02 7.83 -0.01
CA ALA A 91 11.98 8.46 -0.92
C ALA A 91 12.97 7.44 -1.50
N TYR A 92 13.47 6.52 -0.67
CA TYR A 92 14.38 5.47 -1.09
C TYR A 92 13.68 4.49 -2.05
N LEU A 93 12.49 4.01 -1.71
CA LEU A 93 11.67 3.16 -2.57
C LEU A 93 11.45 3.79 -3.95
N LYS A 94 10.96 5.03 -3.97
CA LYS A 94 10.76 5.80 -5.22
C LYS A 94 12.04 5.88 -6.05
N THR A 95 13.18 6.12 -5.38
CA THR A 95 14.48 6.24 -6.04
C THR A 95 14.94 4.90 -6.61
N GLN A 96 14.87 3.81 -5.84
CA GLN A 96 15.31 2.49 -6.28
C GLN A 96 14.45 1.96 -7.43
N PHE A 97 13.14 2.09 -7.34
CA PHE A 97 12.26 1.71 -8.45
C PHE A 97 12.55 2.53 -9.71
N THR A 98 12.68 3.84 -9.60
CA THR A 98 13.02 4.70 -10.74
C THR A 98 14.33 4.29 -11.41
N ARG A 99 15.35 3.90 -10.63
CA ARG A 99 16.65 3.46 -11.16
C ARG A 99 16.56 2.15 -11.94
N GLN A 100 15.61 1.29 -11.62
CA GLN A 100 15.43 0.00 -12.28
C GLN A 100 14.59 0.09 -13.55
N LEU A 101 13.78 1.14 -13.70
CA LEU A 101 13.01 1.35 -14.93
C LEU A 101 13.93 1.60 -16.12
N PRO A 102 13.51 1.20 -17.34
CA PRO A 102 14.18 1.56 -18.60
C PRO A 102 14.36 3.08 -18.72
N LYS A 103 15.41 3.49 -19.43
CA LYS A 103 15.71 4.93 -19.61
C LYS A 103 14.58 5.67 -20.32
N GLU A 104 13.89 4.99 -21.22
CA GLU A 104 12.76 5.50 -22.01
C GLU A 104 11.56 5.89 -21.13
N CYS A 105 11.39 5.23 -19.98
CA CYS A 105 10.34 5.56 -19.01
C CYS A 105 10.67 6.83 -18.22
N ARG A 106 11.94 7.21 -18.16
CA ARG A 106 12.43 8.34 -17.36
C ARG A 106 12.43 9.62 -18.19
N GLN A 107 11.28 10.23 -18.42
CA GLN A 107 11.20 11.50 -19.13
C GLN A 107 11.69 12.64 -18.25
N PHE A 108 12.90 13.10 -18.52
CA PHE A 108 13.45 14.30 -17.87
C PHE A 108 12.81 15.56 -18.47
N ASN A 109 11.83 16.12 -17.82
CA ASN A 109 11.38 17.46 -18.14
C ASN A 109 12.44 18.47 -17.66
N LYS A 110 12.99 19.28 -18.59
CA LYS A 110 14.04 20.28 -18.30
C LYS A 110 13.66 21.22 -17.14
N ASN A 111 12.39 21.57 -16.98
CA ASN A 111 11.90 22.41 -15.89
C ASN A 111 11.91 21.74 -14.53
N ARG A 112 11.96 20.39 -14.48
CA ARG A 112 12.01 19.58 -13.24
C ARG A 112 13.43 19.17 -12.85
N GLN A 113 14.42 19.32 -13.74
CA GLN A 113 15.84 19.05 -13.45
C GLN A 113 16.34 19.91 -12.27
N LYS A 114 15.84 21.13 -12.12
CA LYS A 114 16.15 22.02 -10.99
C LYS A 114 15.85 21.38 -9.63
N TYR A 115 14.87 20.45 -9.57
CA TYR A 115 14.44 19.79 -8.34
C TYR A 115 14.88 18.33 -8.23
N ARG A 116 15.74 17.84 -9.15
CA ARG A 116 16.18 16.43 -9.23
C ARG A 116 15.03 15.41 -9.32
N GLU A 117 13.88 15.81 -9.87
CA GLU A 117 12.70 14.96 -10.01
C GLU A 117 12.81 14.13 -11.29
N SER A 118 12.66 12.81 -11.15
CA SER A 118 12.73 11.85 -12.29
C SER A 118 11.48 11.87 -13.18
N GLY A 119 10.43 12.58 -12.78
CA GLY A 119 9.16 12.62 -13.50
C GLY A 119 8.29 11.35 -13.38
N ILE A 120 8.77 10.32 -12.68
CA ILE A 120 8.02 9.06 -12.49
C ILE A 120 6.97 9.20 -11.41
N TRP A 121 7.28 9.84 -10.30
CA TRP A 121 6.42 9.92 -9.13
C TRP A 121 5.88 11.33 -8.91
N GLN A 122 4.67 11.41 -8.35
CA GLN A 122 4.23 12.65 -7.73
C GLN A 122 5.16 12.99 -6.57
N ARG A 123 5.42 14.29 -6.39
CA ARG A 123 6.33 14.78 -5.35
C ARG A 123 5.83 14.40 -3.97
N ARG A 124 4.55 14.67 -3.70
CA ARG A 124 3.89 14.36 -2.44
C ARG A 124 3.31 12.96 -2.48
N PHE A 125 3.02 12.42 -1.34
CA PHE A 125 2.22 11.23 -1.09
C PHE A 125 1.24 11.57 0.02
N TRP A 126 0.18 10.80 0.14
CA TRP A 126 -0.75 10.89 1.25
C TRP A 126 -0.25 10.01 2.38
N GLU A 127 -0.29 10.53 3.62
CA GLU A 127 -0.04 9.75 4.83
C GLU A 127 -1.17 9.93 5.85
N HIS A 128 -1.44 8.87 6.61
CA HIS A 128 -2.38 8.86 7.70
C HIS A 128 -1.87 7.96 8.83
N LEU A 129 -1.77 8.48 10.04
CA LEU A 129 -1.45 7.70 11.23
C LEU A 129 -2.70 6.93 11.69
N ILE A 130 -2.60 5.61 11.78
CA ILE A 130 -3.67 4.75 12.27
C ILE A 130 -3.85 4.99 13.78
N ARG A 131 -5.11 5.22 14.20
CA ARG A 131 -5.44 5.71 15.54
C ARG A 131 -6.02 4.64 16.46
N ASP A 132 -6.76 3.69 15.88
CA ASP A 132 -7.48 2.65 16.58
C ASP A 132 -7.78 1.44 15.69
N ASP A 133 -8.34 0.39 16.26
CA ASP A 133 -8.65 -0.86 15.55
C ASP A 133 -9.66 -0.68 14.41
N LYS A 134 -10.62 0.23 14.58
CA LYS A 134 -11.61 0.53 13.55
C LYS A 134 -10.97 1.24 12.37
N ASP A 135 -10.07 2.18 12.66
CA ASP A 135 -9.29 2.90 11.64
C ASP A 135 -8.40 1.93 10.87
N LEU A 136 -7.73 1.00 11.57
CA LEU A 136 -6.95 -0.07 10.97
C LEU A 136 -7.80 -0.98 10.07
N ALA A 137 -8.93 -1.49 10.57
CA ALA A 137 -9.83 -2.35 9.83
C ALA A 137 -10.34 -1.67 8.54
N ASN A 138 -10.75 -0.41 8.64
CA ASN A 138 -11.21 0.36 7.49
C ASN A 138 -10.11 0.52 6.42
N HIS A 139 -8.86 0.75 6.83
CA HIS A 139 -7.76 0.91 5.88
C HIS A 139 -7.33 -0.43 5.25
N LEU A 140 -7.39 -1.54 6.00
CA LEU A 140 -7.17 -2.89 5.45
C LEU A 140 -8.23 -3.22 4.39
N ASP A 141 -9.51 -3.05 4.73
CA ASP A 141 -10.62 -3.27 3.81
C ASP A 141 -10.50 -2.41 2.55
N TYR A 142 -10.17 -1.13 2.72
CA TYR A 142 -9.95 -0.22 1.62
C TYR A 142 -8.80 -0.66 0.71
N ILE A 143 -7.65 -1.05 1.27
CA ILE A 143 -6.48 -1.52 0.52
C ILE A 143 -6.85 -2.73 -0.35
N TYR A 144 -7.54 -3.71 0.24
CA TYR A 144 -7.84 -4.96 -0.46
C TYR A 144 -8.96 -4.84 -1.48
N TYR A 145 -9.97 -4.00 -1.21
CA TYR A 145 -11.07 -3.76 -2.14
C TYR A 145 -10.70 -2.85 -3.32
N ASN A 146 -9.62 -2.12 -3.24
CA ASN A 146 -9.23 -1.08 -4.20
C ASN A 146 -9.18 -1.55 -5.66
N PRO A 147 -8.63 -2.75 -6.01
CA PRO A 147 -8.64 -3.25 -7.39
C PRO A 147 -10.05 -3.46 -7.96
N VAL A 148 -10.98 -3.93 -7.15
CA VAL A 148 -12.40 -4.07 -7.53
C VAL A 148 -13.05 -2.71 -7.71
N LYS A 149 -12.81 -1.78 -6.77
CA LYS A 149 -13.28 -0.40 -6.83
C LYS A 149 -12.87 0.31 -8.12
N HIS A 150 -11.65 0.08 -8.59
CA HIS A 150 -11.14 0.64 -9.86
C HIS A 150 -11.50 -0.18 -11.10
N GLY A 151 -12.24 -1.28 -10.95
CA GLY A 151 -12.69 -2.11 -12.07
C GLY A 151 -11.57 -2.92 -12.75
N TYR A 152 -10.44 -3.16 -12.06
CA TYR A 152 -9.36 -3.99 -12.59
C TYR A 152 -9.69 -5.48 -12.54
N VAL A 153 -10.49 -5.90 -11.55
CA VAL A 153 -10.97 -7.27 -11.35
C VAL A 153 -12.39 -7.26 -10.81
N GLU A 154 -13.09 -8.39 -10.93
CA GLU A 154 -14.45 -8.55 -10.38
C GLU A 154 -14.44 -8.96 -8.90
N THR A 155 -13.43 -9.72 -8.46
CA THR A 155 -13.30 -10.16 -7.07
C THR A 155 -11.92 -9.83 -6.51
N VAL A 156 -11.83 -9.59 -5.20
CA VAL A 156 -10.60 -9.18 -4.53
C VAL A 156 -9.48 -10.20 -4.71
N LYS A 157 -9.82 -11.50 -4.69
CA LYS A 157 -8.86 -12.60 -4.84
C LYS A 157 -8.21 -12.69 -6.22
N ASP A 158 -8.83 -12.07 -7.23
CA ASP A 158 -8.30 -12.12 -8.60
C ASP A 158 -7.15 -11.13 -8.82
N TRP A 159 -6.89 -10.21 -7.86
CA TRP A 159 -5.81 -9.25 -7.97
C TRP A 159 -4.48 -9.81 -7.41
N PRO A 160 -3.47 -10.09 -8.27
CA PRO A 160 -2.26 -10.80 -7.84
C PRO A 160 -1.24 -9.92 -7.09
N PHE A 161 -1.40 -8.59 -7.10
CA PHE A 161 -0.44 -7.65 -6.56
C PHE A 161 -0.89 -7.05 -5.23
N SER A 162 -1.44 -7.92 -4.36
CA SER A 162 -1.96 -7.57 -3.04
C SER A 162 -1.45 -8.52 -1.97
N SER A 163 -1.27 -8.03 -0.75
CA SER A 163 -1.02 -8.88 0.42
C SER A 163 -2.28 -9.61 0.91
N PHE A 164 -3.44 -9.40 0.31
CA PHE A 164 -4.69 -10.12 0.61
C PHE A 164 -4.49 -11.64 0.65
N HIS A 165 -3.78 -12.20 -0.34
CA HIS A 165 -3.51 -13.65 -0.42
C HIS A 165 -2.70 -14.18 0.76
N ARG A 166 -1.79 -13.37 1.34
CA ARG A 166 -1.07 -13.72 2.56
C ARG A 166 -2.04 -13.80 3.73
N ASP A 167 -2.93 -12.84 3.82
CA ASP A 167 -3.85 -12.70 4.93
C ASP A 167 -5.00 -13.72 4.84
N VAL A 168 -5.38 -14.17 3.64
CA VAL A 168 -6.24 -15.36 3.45
C VAL A 168 -5.54 -16.63 3.95
N LYS A 169 -4.26 -16.84 3.61
CA LYS A 169 -3.48 -17.99 4.10
C LYS A 169 -3.29 -17.99 5.62
N ALA A 170 -3.27 -16.81 6.22
CA ALA A 170 -3.22 -16.62 7.68
C ALA A 170 -4.60 -16.65 8.34
N GLU A 171 -5.67 -16.97 7.59
CA GLU A 171 -7.06 -17.03 8.05
C GLU A 171 -7.58 -15.71 8.62
N ILE A 172 -6.96 -14.57 8.22
CA ILE A 172 -7.40 -13.21 8.62
C ILE A 172 -8.61 -12.78 7.79
N TYR A 173 -8.61 -13.09 6.49
CA TYR A 173 -9.72 -12.84 5.60
C TYR A 173 -10.23 -14.14 4.98
N PRO A 174 -11.55 -14.30 4.76
CA PRO A 174 -12.07 -15.39 3.94
C PRO A 174 -11.67 -15.18 2.47
N GLU A 175 -11.44 -16.28 1.73
CA GLU A 175 -11.02 -16.20 0.33
C GLU A 175 -12.05 -15.50 -0.57
N ASP A 176 -13.32 -15.65 -0.26
CA ASP A 176 -14.47 -15.05 -0.97
C ASP A 176 -14.89 -13.69 -0.41
N TRP A 177 -14.03 -13.04 0.38
CA TRP A 177 -14.33 -11.72 0.92
C TRP A 177 -14.60 -10.71 -0.20
N GLY A 178 -15.82 -10.17 -0.20
CA GLY A 178 -16.34 -9.32 -1.27
C GLY A 178 -16.05 -7.83 -1.10
N GLY A 179 -15.41 -7.45 0.01
CA GLY A 179 -15.11 -6.04 0.30
C GLY A 179 -16.28 -5.25 0.89
N ASN A 180 -16.05 -3.95 1.01
CA ASN A 180 -17.06 -2.99 1.43
C ASN A 180 -17.15 -1.85 0.38
N PRO A 181 -18.10 -1.91 -0.57
CA PRO A 181 -18.17 -0.95 -1.68
C PRO A 181 -18.49 0.48 -1.22
N ASP A 182 -19.10 0.65 -0.06
CA ASP A 182 -19.47 1.95 0.49
C ASP A 182 -18.34 2.60 1.31
N LEU A 183 -17.25 1.87 1.55
CA LEU A 183 -16.15 2.35 2.37
C LEU A 183 -15.37 3.45 1.64
N LYS A 184 -15.33 4.62 2.26
CA LYS A 184 -14.51 5.76 1.82
C LYS A 184 -13.55 6.15 2.92
N ILE A 185 -12.29 6.33 2.55
CA ILE A 185 -11.29 6.87 3.46
C ILE A 185 -10.75 8.20 2.93
N LYS A 186 -10.19 9.00 3.83
CA LYS A 186 -9.50 10.23 3.43
C LYS A 186 -8.20 9.85 2.69
N GLY A 187 -7.94 10.49 1.56
CA GLY A 187 -6.78 10.15 0.69
C GLY A 187 -7.12 9.19 -0.45
N ASP A 188 -8.41 8.92 -0.64
CA ASP A 188 -8.94 8.24 -1.82
C ASP A 188 -8.64 9.04 -3.10
N ILE A 189 -8.24 8.38 -4.20
CA ILE A 189 -7.78 8.99 -5.46
C ILE A 189 -8.52 8.43 -6.67
#